data_526317975bef6f26713223bfa2cc290c
#
_entry.id   526317975bef6f26713223bfa2cc290c
#
_cell.length_a   1.000
_cell.length_b   1.000
_cell.length_c   1.000
_cell.angle_alpha   90.00
_cell.angle_beta   90.00
_cell.angle_gamma   90.00
#
_symmetry.space_group_name_H-M   'P 1'
#
loop_
_entity.id
_entity.type
_entity.pdbx_description
1 polymer ?
#
loop_
_entity_poly.entity_id
_entity_poly.type
_entity_poly.pdbx_seq_one_letter_code
_entity_poly.pdbx_strand_id
1 'polypeptide(L)'
;MQRKEDAVIQVKDLYKIYRMGEEKVYALNGVSFEIHRGEFCAITGPSGSGKSTLLNMLAGLEHPTKGEIVIAGKHIEKLNEKQLVTFRRERVGFIFQSYNLIGTMDAVENVALPLSFRGMPRAARIKWAKQYLKLVGLEKFMTHMPNQMSGGQQQRVGIARALAMNPQIIFADEPTGNLDSKTTMEVLKLMQKVVREQKQTLVMVTHDNNLATYADRIFKIIDGKIVSIEENHHEVDLVQLEESMQAAVEAQAEGKSKNPAAEEQIETVVEAEEHRIEGKSE
;
A
#
# COMPACT_ATOMS: atom_id res chain seq x y z
N MET A 1 22.89 -13.73 -9.09
CA MET A 1 23.70 -12.51 -8.93
C MET A 1 23.05 -11.23 -9.52
N GLN A 2 21.90 -11.31 -10.18
CA GLN A 2 21.19 -10.16 -10.82
C GLN A 2 20.29 -9.33 -9.88
N ARG A 3 19.96 -9.79 -8.66
CA ARG A 3 19.02 -9.09 -7.76
C ARG A 3 19.55 -7.80 -7.09
N LYS A 4 20.86 -7.56 -7.05
CA LYS A 4 21.41 -6.36 -6.39
C LYS A 4 21.26 -5.06 -7.18
N GLU A 5 21.09 -5.12 -8.50
CA GLU A 5 20.99 -3.91 -9.35
C GLU A 5 19.59 -3.31 -9.40
N ASP A 6 18.56 -4.02 -8.93
CA ASP A 6 17.14 -3.59 -9.03
C ASP A 6 16.54 -3.06 -7.72
N ALA A 7 17.33 -2.92 -6.65
CA ALA A 7 16.82 -2.41 -5.37
C ALA A 7 16.43 -0.93 -5.51
N VAL A 8 15.13 -0.65 -5.29
CA VAL A 8 14.59 0.72 -5.32
C VAL A 8 14.66 1.38 -3.97
N ILE A 9 14.64 0.61 -2.88
CA ILE A 9 14.84 1.06 -1.50
C ILE A 9 15.95 0.21 -0.89
N GLN A 10 16.95 0.88 -0.30
CA GLN A 10 18.00 0.25 0.48
C GLN A 10 18.09 0.96 1.83
N VAL A 11 18.02 0.19 2.89
CA VAL A 11 18.12 0.67 4.28
C VAL A 11 19.28 -0.05 4.95
N LYS A 12 20.17 0.71 5.58
CA LYS A 12 21.35 0.16 6.24
C LYS A 12 21.54 0.76 7.62
N ASP A 13 21.58 -0.10 8.64
CA ASP A 13 21.84 0.23 10.04
C ASP A 13 21.02 1.44 10.52
N LEU A 14 19.71 1.43 10.24
CA LEU A 14 18.82 2.54 10.50
C LEU A 14 18.41 2.58 11.97
N TYR A 15 18.62 3.73 12.61
CA TYR A 15 18.23 4.00 13.99
C TYR A 15 17.34 5.24 14.04
N LYS A 16 16.30 5.16 14.88
CA LYS A 16 15.53 6.32 15.32
C LYS A 16 15.39 6.29 16.83
N ILE A 17 15.92 7.33 17.45
CA ILE A 17 15.98 7.47 18.92
C ILE A 17 15.27 8.76 19.29
N TYR A 18 14.18 8.65 20.03
CA TYR A 18 13.50 9.78 20.64
C TYR A 18 14.02 9.99 22.06
N ARG A 19 14.07 11.23 22.50
CA ARG A 19 14.37 11.59 23.89
C ARG A 19 13.10 12.03 24.60
N MET A 20 12.74 11.35 25.67
CA MET A 20 11.62 11.68 26.54
C MET A 20 12.17 12.01 27.92
N GLY A 21 12.50 13.30 28.15
CA GLY A 21 13.26 13.71 29.33
C GLY A 21 14.68 13.13 29.30
N GLU A 22 15.04 12.35 30.33
CA GLU A 22 16.34 11.65 30.42
C GLU A 22 16.36 10.29 29.71
N GLU A 23 15.19 9.73 29.40
CA GLU A 23 15.08 8.41 28.79
C GLU A 23 15.26 8.46 27.26
N LYS A 24 15.86 7.39 26.72
CA LYS A 24 16.01 7.17 25.29
C LYS A 24 15.08 6.04 24.83
N VAL A 25 14.16 6.35 23.92
CA VAL A 25 13.27 5.39 23.30
C VAL A 25 13.79 5.07 21.89
N TYR A 26 14.16 3.82 21.69
CA TYR A 26 14.62 3.31 20.39
C TYR A 26 13.42 2.87 19.55
N ALA A 27 12.88 3.76 18.75
CA ALA A 27 11.77 3.42 17.86
C ALA A 27 12.23 2.53 16.68
N LEU A 28 13.49 2.71 16.22
CA LEU A 28 14.19 1.77 15.34
C LEU A 28 15.59 1.54 15.87
N ASN A 29 16.05 0.29 15.75
CA ASN A 29 17.27 -0.19 16.40
C ASN A 29 18.11 -1.08 15.46
N GLY A 30 18.77 -0.47 14.47
CA GLY A 30 19.67 -1.16 13.53
C GLY A 30 18.92 -1.91 12.43
N VAL A 31 17.89 -1.31 11.84
CA VAL A 31 17.10 -1.90 10.76
C VAL A 31 17.88 -1.86 9.45
N SER A 32 17.99 -3.03 8.77
CA SER A 32 18.63 -3.15 7.46
C SER A 32 17.82 -4.07 6.55
N PHE A 33 17.47 -3.61 5.34
CA PHE A 33 16.77 -4.40 4.32
C PHE A 33 16.83 -3.71 2.96
N GLU A 34 16.39 -4.45 1.93
CA GLU A 34 16.24 -3.95 0.56
C GLU A 34 14.84 -4.29 0.03
N ILE A 35 14.25 -3.40 -0.78
CA ILE A 35 13.02 -3.62 -1.55
C ILE A 35 13.33 -3.41 -3.01
N HIS A 36 12.88 -4.33 -3.87
CA HIS A 36 13.13 -4.29 -5.29
C HIS A 36 12.01 -3.56 -6.04
N ARG A 37 12.32 -3.13 -7.25
CA ARG A 37 11.37 -2.41 -8.10
C ARG A 37 10.20 -3.31 -8.48
N GLY A 38 8.96 -2.78 -8.34
CA GLY A 38 7.75 -3.50 -8.68
C GLY A 38 7.25 -4.48 -7.62
N GLU A 39 7.95 -4.60 -6.47
CA GLU A 39 7.47 -5.43 -5.36
C GLU A 39 6.32 -4.76 -4.60
N PHE A 40 5.38 -5.57 -4.16
CA PHE A 40 4.44 -5.24 -3.10
C PHE A 40 4.96 -5.82 -1.78
N CYS A 41 5.38 -4.96 -0.86
CA CYS A 41 5.90 -5.36 0.44
C CYS A 41 4.95 -4.97 1.57
N ALA A 42 4.80 -5.84 2.58
CA ALA A 42 4.11 -5.53 3.82
C ALA A 42 5.09 -5.43 4.99
N ILE A 43 4.90 -4.44 5.84
CA ILE A 43 5.62 -4.28 7.11
C ILE A 43 4.62 -4.55 8.22
N THR A 44 4.83 -5.63 9.00
CA THR A 44 3.94 -6.07 10.07
C THR A 44 4.59 -5.99 11.44
N GLY A 45 3.79 -6.05 12.49
CA GLY A 45 4.25 -6.09 13.87
C GLY A 45 3.25 -5.45 14.85
N PRO A 46 3.43 -5.64 16.15
CA PRO A 46 2.54 -5.08 17.18
C PRO A 46 2.52 -3.56 17.17
N SER A 47 1.53 -2.96 17.84
CA SER A 47 1.48 -1.51 18.04
C SER A 47 2.75 -1.04 18.78
N GLY A 48 3.29 0.11 18.37
CA GLY A 48 4.51 0.65 18.98
C GLY A 48 5.83 0.01 18.49
N SER A 49 5.81 -1.00 17.62
CA SER A 49 7.04 -1.68 17.15
C SER A 49 7.93 -0.84 16.20
N GLY A 50 7.51 0.36 15.80
CA GLY A 50 8.29 1.26 14.94
C GLY A 50 7.88 1.29 13.47
N LYS A 51 6.79 0.61 13.06
CA LYS A 51 6.32 0.53 11.67
C LYS A 51 6.08 1.90 11.02
N SER A 52 5.22 2.72 11.62
CA SER A 52 4.91 4.06 11.09
C SER A 52 6.13 4.99 11.15
N THR A 53 7.00 4.83 12.16
CA THR A 53 8.27 5.55 12.23
C THR A 53 9.18 5.18 11.04
N LEU A 54 9.29 3.88 10.71
CA LEU A 54 10.05 3.44 9.53
C LEU A 54 9.44 4.00 8.25
N LEU A 55 8.12 3.89 8.09
CA LEU A 55 7.42 4.40 6.91
C LEU A 55 7.64 5.92 6.72
N ASN A 56 7.57 6.69 7.81
CA ASN A 56 7.80 8.13 7.78
C ASN A 56 9.23 8.50 7.33
N MET A 57 10.22 7.72 7.78
CA MET A 57 11.61 7.95 7.33
C MET A 57 11.80 7.57 5.87
N LEU A 58 11.23 6.44 5.41
CA LEU A 58 11.28 6.05 3.99
C LEU A 58 10.57 7.08 3.11
N ALA A 59 9.47 7.66 3.59
CA ALA A 59 8.77 8.71 2.87
C ALA A 59 9.47 10.08 2.93
N GLY A 60 10.57 10.21 3.67
CA GLY A 60 11.27 11.48 3.88
C GLY A 60 10.44 12.50 4.66
N LEU A 61 9.56 12.04 5.54
CA LEU A 61 8.79 12.88 6.47
C LEU A 61 9.54 13.12 7.78
N GLU A 62 10.52 12.26 8.07
CA GLU A 62 11.33 12.33 9.27
C GLU A 62 12.77 11.87 9.00
N HIS A 63 13.74 12.52 9.61
CA HIS A 63 15.15 12.13 9.50
C HIS A 63 15.50 11.01 10.48
N PRO A 64 16.36 10.05 10.08
CA PRO A 64 16.92 9.04 10.98
C PRO A 64 17.90 9.70 11.98
N THR A 65 18.11 9.03 13.11
CA THR A 65 19.18 9.41 14.06
C THR A 65 20.53 8.93 13.56
N LYS A 66 20.58 7.74 12.92
CA LYS A 66 21.76 7.13 12.30
C LYS A 66 21.31 6.18 11.19
N GLY A 67 22.25 5.84 10.32
CA GLY A 67 22.06 4.88 9.23
C GLY A 67 21.81 5.57 7.91
N GLU A 68 21.61 4.75 6.88
CA GLU A 68 21.48 5.21 5.50
C GLU A 68 20.14 4.74 4.93
N ILE A 69 19.52 5.62 4.14
CA ILE A 69 18.32 5.33 3.37
C ILE A 69 18.53 5.78 1.93
N VAL A 70 18.71 4.83 1.03
CA VAL A 70 18.85 5.12 -0.41
C VAL A 70 17.55 4.75 -1.11
N ILE A 71 16.93 5.71 -1.78
CA ILE A 71 15.70 5.51 -2.55
C ILE A 71 15.90 5.98 -3.98
N ALA A 72 15.69 5.07 -4.94
CA ALA A 72 15.92 5.33 -6.36
C ALA A 72 17.31 5.97 -6.62
N GLY A 73 18.34 5.46 -5.94
CA GLY A 73 19.72 5.91 -6.03
C GLY A 73 20.04 7.22 -5.29
N LYS A 74 19.10 7.78 -4.51
CA LYS A 74 19.31 9.01 -3.75
C LYS A 74 19.39 8.72 -2.24
N HIS A 75 20.43 9.22 -1.58
CA HIS A 75 20.57 9.22 -0.12
C HIS A 75 19.62 10.25 0.49
N ILE A 76 18.43 9.81 0.91
CA ILE A 76 17.39 10.71 1.42
C ILE A 76 17.70 11.24 2.82
N GLU A 77 18.47 10.52 3.61
CA GLU A 77 18.94 10.94 4.94
C GLU A 77 19.86 12.17 4.88
N LYS A 78 20.45 12.46 3.72
CA LYS A 78 21.35 13.62 3.48
C LYS A 78 20.62 14.83 2.92
N LEU A 79 19.35 14.68 2.52
CA LEU A 79 18.58 15.74 1.89
C LEU A 79 18.10 16.75 2.94
N ASN A 80 18.15 18.04 2.61
CA ASN A 80 17.52 19.07 3.42
C ASN A 80 15.99 19.13 3.15
N GLU A 81 15.25 19.88 3.97
CA GLU A 81 13.79 19.96 3.89
C GLU A 81 13.26 20.34 2.49
N LYS A 82 13.89 21.29 1.80
CA LYS A 82 13.50 21.70 0.44
C LYS A 82 13.69 20.55 -0.56
N GLN A 83 14.77 19.80 -0.42
CA GLN A 83 15.07 18.64 -1.27
C GLN A 83 14.13 17.48 -0.95
N LEU A 84 13.79 17.26 0.33
CA LEU A 84 12.78 16.24 0.73
C LEU A 84 11.38 16.58 0.20
N VAL A 85 10.97 17.84 0.20
CA VAL A 85 9.72 18.28 -0.46
C VAL A 85 9.73 17.93 -1.95
N THR A 86 10.82 18.18 -2.64
CA THR A 86 10.96 17.83 -4.06
C THR A 86 10.97 16.32 -4.27
N PHE A 87 11.69 15.57 -3.43
CA PHE A 87 11.71 14.12 -3.45
C PHE A 87 10.30 13.53 -3.29
N ARG A 88 9.55 13.95 -2.25
CA ARG A 88 8.17 13.51 -2.03
C ARG A 88 7.28 13.80 -3.22
N ARG A 89 7.33 15.04 -3.72
CA ARG A 89 6.51 15.46 -4.88
C ARG A 89 6.79 14.66 -6.15
N GLU A 90 8.02 14.19 -6.35
CA GLU A 90 8.42 13.55 -7.61
C GLU A 90 8.38 12.03 -7.56
N ARG A 91 8.63 11.43 -6.40
CA ARG A 91 8.95 10.00 -6.27
C ARG A 91 7.98 9.22 -5.41
N VAL A 92 7.24 9.88 -4.53
CA VAL A 92 6.44 9.24 -3.48
C VAL A 92 4.96 9.49 -3.67
N GLY A 93 4.15 8.41 -3.63
CA GLY A 93 2.73 8.46 -3.38
C GLY A 93 2.45 8.05 -1.93
N PHE A 94 1.42 8.61 -1.30
CA PHE A 94 1.06 8.25 0.07
C PHE A 94 -0.44 7.95 0.18
N ILE A 95 -0.76 6.80 0.77
CA ILE A 95 -2.12 6.36 1.09
C ILE A 95 -2.23 6.30 2.61
N PHE A 96 -3.19 7.03 3.17
CA PHE A 96 -3.37 7.18 4.62
C PHE A 96 -4.55 6.35 5.13
N GLN A 97 -4.49 5.92 6.36
CA GLN A 97 -5.59 5.26 7.06
C GLN A 97 -6.83 6.15 7.16
N SER A 98 -6.66 7.43 7.47
CA SER A 98 -7.76 8.41 7.63
C SER A 98 -8.12 9.13 6.34
N TYR A 99 -7.79 8.56 5.17
CA TYR A 99 -8.02 9.10 3.82
C TYR A 99 -7.34 10.46 3.56
N ASN A 100 -7.31 11.36 4.53
CA ASN A 100 -6.75 12.72 4.47
C ASN A 100 -7.23 13.51 3.24
N LEU A 101 -8.53 13.41 2.94
CA LEU A 101 -9.17 14.19 1.89
C LEU A 101 -9.50 15.59 2.40
N ILE A 102 -9.38 16.58 1.52
CA ILE A 102 -9.81 17.95 1.82
C ILE A 102 -11.33 18.00 1.67
N GLY A 103 -12.03 18.20 2.80
CA GLY A 103 -13.49 18.11 2.87
C GLY A 103 -14.24 19.18 2.05
N THR A 104 -13.57 20.27 1.70
CA THR A 104 -14.12 21.36 0.86
C THR A 104 -13.84 21.20 -0.63
N MET A 105 -13.22 20.08 -1.03
CA MET A 105 -12.91 19.73 -2.42
C MET A 105 -13.65 18.46 -2.82
N ASP A 106 -14.14 18.41 -4.06
CA ASP A 106 -14.70 17.19 -4.61
C ASP A 106 -13.63 16.12 -4.89
N ALA A 107 -14.05 14.93 -5.34
CA ALA A 107 -13.13 13.84 -5.62
C ALA A 107 -12.10 14.20 -6.71
N VAL A 108 -12.53 14.89 -7.78
CA VAL A 108 -11.61 15.32 -8.85
C VAL A 108 -10.60 16.32 -8.32
N GLU A 109 -11.03 17.30 -7.53
CA GLU A 109 -10.17 18.33 -6.96
C GLU A 109 -9.15 17.72 -5.99
N ASN A 110 -9.55 16.77 -5.13
CA ASN A 110 -8.66 16.04 -4.23
C ASN A 110 -7.56 15.30 -4.99
N VAL A 111 -7.91 14.62 -6.09
CA VAL A 111 -6.93 13.90 -6.91
C VAL A 111 -6.06 14.86 -7.73
N ALA A 112 -6.61 15.99 -8.19
CA ALA A 112 -5.90 16.99 -8.98
C ALA A 112 -4.94 17.86 -8.15
N LEU A 113 -5.15 17.96 -6.83
CA LEU A 113 -4.40 18.86 -5.96
C LEU A 113 -2.89 18.66 -6.01
N PRO A 114 -2.35 17.44 -5.84
CA PRO A 114 -0.90 17.23 -5.93
C PRO A 114 -0.32 17.64 -7.28
N LEU A 115 -1.06 17.47 -8.37
CA LEU A 115 -0.64 17.86 -9.70
C LEU A 115 -0.49 19.38 -9.86
N SER A 116 -1.25 20.17 -9.07
CA SER A 116 -1.12 21.63 -9.05
C SER A 116 0.25 22.06 -8.51
N PHE A 117 0.79 21.34 -7.52
CA PHE A 117 2.13 21.59 -6.96
C PHE A 117 3.27 21.26 -7.94
N ARG A 118 2.97 20.48 -8.99
CA ARG A 118 3.90 20.26 -10.13
C ARG A 118 3.76 21.31 -11.21
N GLY A 119 2.88 22.32 -11.05
CA GLY A 119 2.66 23.35 -12.03
C GLY A 119 1.81 22.90 -13.23
N MET A 120 1.12 21.74 -13.15
CA MET A 120 0.27 21.27 -14.24
C MET A 120 -0.93 22.21 -14.46
N PRO A 121 -1.21 22.67 -15.70
CA PRO A 121 -2.36 23.52 -16.02
C PRO A 121 -3.69 22.90 -15.57
N ARG A 122 -4.65 23.74 -15.14
CA ARG A 122 -5.91 23.27 -14.57
C ARG A 122 -6.66 22.26 -15.45
N ALA A 123 -6.81 22.56 -16.74
CA ALA A 123 -7.50 21.67 -17.67
C ALA A 123 -6.84 20.29 -17.75
N ALA A 124 -5.50 20.25 -17.81
CA ALA A 124 -4.73 19.02 -17.91
C ALA A 124 -4.85 18.19 -16.61
N ARG A 125 -4.66 18.81 -15.42
CA ARG A 125 -4.74 18.07 -14.16
C ARG A 125 -6.14 17.53 -13.86
N ILE A 126 -7.21 18.26 -14.23
CA ILE A 126 -8.59 17.79 -14.10
C ILE A 126 -8.83 16.57 -15.02
N LYS A 127 -8.40 16.65 -16.28
CA LYS A 127 -8.51 15.52 -17.21
C LYS A 127 -7.76 14.29 -16.67
N TRP A 128 -6.56 14.49 -16.15
CA TRP A 128 -5.73 13.45 -15.56
C TRP A 128 -6.38 12.83 -14.30
N ALA A 129 -6.86 13.66 -13.37
CA ALA A 129 -7.54 13.21 -12.17
C ALA A 129 -8.78 12.36 -12.49
N LYS A 130 -9.58 12.73 -13.48
CA LYS A 130 -10.75 11.95 -13.94
C LYS A 130 -10.35 10.56 -14.44
N GLN A 131 -9.22 10.44 -15.13
CA GLN A 131 -8.71 9.13 -15.58
C GLN A 131 -8.37 8.21 -14.39
N TYR A 132 -7.71 8.73 -13.36
CA TYR A 132 -7.40 7.94 -12.16
C TYR A 132 -8.64 7.60 -11.33
N LEU A 133 -9.62 8.50 -11.24
CA LEU A 133 -10.90 8.18 -10.60
C LEU A 133 -11.65 7.07 -11.35
N LYS A 134 -11.60 7.07 -12.68
CA LYS A 134 -12.15 5.97 -13.48
C LYS A 134 -11.40 4.66 -13.23
N LEU A 135 -10.07 4.70 -13.16
CA LEU A 135 -9.23 3.54 -12.87
C LEU A 135 -9.60 2.85 -11.55
N VAL A 136 -9.97 3.64 -10.52
CA VAL A 136 -10.40 3.11 -9.22
C VAL A 136 -11.91 2.88 -9.10
N GLY A 137 -12.66 2.95 -10.21
CA GLY A 137 -14.10 2.66 -10.25
C GLY A 137 -15.01 3.76 -9.67
N LEU A 138 -14.54 5.03 -9.66
CA LEU A 138 -15.28 6.17 -9.10
C LEU A 138 -15.83 7.12 -10.17
N GLU A 139 -16.11 6.65 -11.38
CA GLU A 139 -16.59 7.50 -12.47
C GLU A 139 -17.90 8.26 -12.12
N LYS A 140 -18.80 7.63 -11.37
CA LYS A 140 -20.08 8.23 -10.95
C LYS A 140 -19.97 9.17 -9.74
N PHE A 141 -18.81 9.22 -9.08
CA PHE A 141 -18.59 9.93 -7.83
C PHE A 141 -17.62 11.13 -7.96
N MET A 142 -17.28 11.51 -9.20
CA MET A 142 -16.23 12.50 -9.47
C MET A 142 -16.49 13.87 -8.84
N THR A 143 -17.74 14.28 -8.72
CA THR A 143 -18.17 15.57 -8.16
C THR A 143 -18.67 15.49 -6.73
N HIS A 144 -18.56 14.31 -6.09
CA HIS A 144 -18.97 14.15 -4.69
C HIS A 144 -17.91 14.70 -3.75
N MET A 145 -18.38 15.36 -2.69
CA MET A 145 -17.55 15.77 -1.56
C MET A 145 -17.26 14.57 -0.65
N PRO A 146 -16.17 14.56 0.14
CA PRO A 146 -15.85 13.46 1.05
C PRO A 146 -17.00 13.05 1.98
N ASN A 147 -17.76 14.00 2.50
CA ASN A 147 -18.92 13.73 3.37
C ASN A 147 -20.11 13.07 2.66
N GLN A 148 -20.10 13.01 1.33
CA GLN A 148 -21.12 12.35 0.51
C GLN A 148 -20.67 10.96 0.05
N MET A 149 -19.51 10.48 0.52
CA MET A 149 -18.87 9.24 0.07
C MET A 149 -18.73 8.25 1.22
N SER A 150 -18.89 6.95 0.92
CA SER A 150 -18.56 5.89 1.89
C SER A 150 -17.05 5.84 2.18
N GLY A 151 -16.64 5.21 3.30
CA GLY A 151 -15.23 5.05 3.64
C GLY A 151 -14.40 4.41 2.53
N GLY A 152 -14.91 3.35 1.90
CA GLY A 152 -14.26 2.70 0.77
C GLY A 152 -14.14 3.59 -0.47
N GLN A 153 -15.14 4.44 -0.74
CA GLN A 153 -15.06 5.42 -1.82
C GLN A 153 -14.02 6.50 -1.52
N GLN A 154 -13.99 7.01 -0.28
CA GLN A 154 -12.97 7.96 0.15
C GLN A 154 -11.56 7.38 0.04
N GLN A 155 -11.38 6.11 0.45
CA GLN A 155 -10.10 5.42 0.31
C GLN A 155 -9.67 5.28 -1.15
N ARG A 156 -10.59 4.93 -2.04
CA ARG A 156 -10.31 4.87 -3.48
C ARG A 156 -9.94 6.25 -4.06
N VAL A 157 -10.50 7.35 -3.56
CA VAL A 157 -10.04 8.72 -3.91
C VAL A 157 -8.61 8.94 -3.42
N GLY A 158 -8.28 8.52 -2.20
CA GLY A 158 -6.92 8.57 -1.64
C GLY A 158 -5.91 7.79 -2.48
N ILE A 159 -6.30 6.59 -2.94
CA ILE A 159 -5.49 5.76 -3.85
C ILE A 159 -5.31 6.48 -5.20
N ALA A 160 -6.38 6.96 -5.81
CA ALA A 160 -6.31 7.71 -7.07
C ALA A 160 -5.40 8.93 -6.96
N ARG A 161 -5.45 9.66 -5.84
CA ARG A 161 -4.59 10.81 -5.54
C ARG A 161 -3.12 10.41 -5.46
N ALA A 162 -2.80 9.31 -4.79
CA ALA A 162 -1.43 8.81 -4.70
C ALA A 162 -0.88 8.40 -6.07
N LEU A 163 -1.69 7.70 -6.85
CA LEU A 163 -1.33 7.20 -8.19
C LEU A 163 -1.20 8.32 -9.24
N ALA A 164 -2.03 9.37 -9.16
CA ALA A 164 -2.06 10.46 -10.14
C ALA A 164 -0.72 11.16 -10.30
N MET A 165 0.13 11.09 -9.28
CA MET A 165 1.50 11.62 -9.32
C MET A 165 2.46 10.73 -10.12
N ASN A 166 2.03 9.54 -10.56
CA ASN A 166 2.88 8.51 -11.17
C ASN A 166 4.19 8.31 -10.37
N PRO A 167 4.08 7.98 -9.07
CA PRO A 167 5.23 7.85 -8.20
C PRO A 167 6.00 6.55 -8.52
N GLN A 168 7.27 6.48 -8.15
CA GLN A 168 8.03 5.24 -8.21
C GLN A 168 7.70 4.30 -7.06
N ILE A 169 7.35 4.90 -5.91
CA ILE A 169 7.06 4.15 -4.69
C ILE A 169 5.79 4.72 -4.06
N ILE A 170 4.92 3.83 -3.62
CA ILE A 170 3.72 4.15 -2.86
C ILE A 170 3.91 3.62 -1.44
N PHE A 171 3.78 4.50 -0.46
CA PHE A 171 3.69 4.14 0.94
C PHE A 171 2.23 4.14 1.38
N ALA A 172 1.80 3.08 2.06
CA ALA A 172 0.45 2.94 2.57
C ALA A 172 0.49 2.64 4.08
N ASP A 173 -0.03 3.56 4.89
CA ASP A 173 -0.09 3.42 6.33
C ASP A 173 -1.50 2.96 6.73
N GLU A 174 -1.63 1.68 7.09
CA GLU A 174 -2.87 1.01 7.45
C GLU A 174 -4.04 1.35 6.50
N PRO A 175 -3.90 1.14 5.17
CA PRO A 175 -4.79 1.71 4.17
C PRO A 175 -6.23 1.20 4.24
N THR A 176 -6.51 0.18 5.04
CA THR A 176 -7.83 -0.45 5.18
C THR A 176 -8.34 -0.47 6.63
N GLY A 177 -7.60 0.14 7.57
CA GLY A 177 -7.90 0.08 9.00
C GLY A 177 -9.26 0.67 9.42
N ASN A 178 -9.89 1.48 8.57
CA ASN A 178 -11.21 2.08 8.82
C ASN A 178 -12.31 1.53 7.92
N LEU A 179 -12.10 0.36 7.29
CA LEU A 179 -13.03 -0.26 6.36
C LEU A 179 -13.60 -1.56 6.93
N ASP A 180 -14.80 -1.92 6.50
CA ASP A 180 -15.34 -3.26 6.72
C ASP A 180 -14.57 -4.32 5.92
N SER A 181 -14.68 -5.59 6.31
CA SER A 181 -13.90 -6.70 5.74
C SER A 181 -14.08 -6.84 4.23
N LYS A 182 -15.30 -6.69 3.70
CA LYS A 182 -15.57 -6.80 2.26
C LYS A 182 -14.89 -5.66 1.49
N THR A 183 -15.08 -4.42 1.94
CA THR A 183 -14.48 -3.23 1.32
C THR A 183 -12.96 -3.27 1.43
N THR A 184 -12.41 -3.78 2.54
CA THR A 184 -10.97 -4.01 2.74
C THR A 184 -10.39 -4.86 1.61
N MET A 185 -11.01 -6.00 1.32
CA MET A 185 -10.55 -6.91 0.26
C MET A 185 -10.62 -6.28 -1.13
N GLU A 186 -11.71 -5.56 -1.43
CA GLU A 186 -11.85 -4.86 -2.70
C GLU A 186 -10.77 -3.79 -2.89
N VAL A 187 -10.46 -3.01 -1.85
CA VAL A 187 -9.45 -1.97 -1.87
C VAL A 187 -8.05 -2.57 -2.02
N LEU A 188 -7.75 -3.66 -1.30
CA LEU A 188 -6.46 -4.32 -1.37
C LEU A 188 -6.18 -4.91 -2.75
N LYS A 189 -7.16 -5.62 -3.33
CA LYS A 189 -7.08 -6.15 -4.70
C LYS A 189 -6.88 -5.03 -5.74
N LEU A 190 -7.60 -3.92 -5.58
CA LEU A 190 -7.44 -2.75 -6.43
C LEU A 190 -6.01 -2.20 -6.36
N MET A 191 -5.46 -2.05 -5.13
CA MET A 191 -4.08 -1.57 -4.93
C MET A 191 -3.08 -2.51 -5.60
N GLN A 192 -3.19 -3.82 -5.37
CA GLN A 192 -2.32 -4.83 -5.94
C GLN A 192 -2.36 -4.81 -7.47
N LYS A 193 -3.57 -4.81 -8.07
CA LYS A 193 -3.76 -4.75 -9.51
C LYS A 193 -3.08 -3.52 -10.12
N VAL A 194 -3.39 -2.32 -9.60
CA VAL A 194 -2.87 -1.08 -10.17
C VAL A 194 -1.36 -0.98 -10.02
N VAL A 195 -0.80 -1.39 -8.88
CA VAL A 195 0.65 -1.39 -8.64
C VAL A 195 1.36 -2.29 -9.64
N ARG A 196 0.83 -3.49 -9.90
CA ARG A 196 1.38 -4.43 -10.89
C ARG A 196 1.27 -3.90 -12.32
N GLU A 197 0.10 -3.42 -12.73
CA GLU A 197 -0.12 -2.87 -14.07
C GLU A 197 0.78 -1.66 -14.37
N GLN A 198 1.02 -0.81 -13.36
CA GLN A 198 1.82 0.40 -13.49
C GLN A 198 3.31 0.18 -13.16
N LYS A 199 3.70 -1.06 -12.79
CA LYS A 199 5.07 -1.43 -12.38
C LYS A 199 5.63 -0.53 -11.27
N GLN A 200 4.76 -0.14 -10.32
CA GLN A 200 5.11 0.65 -9.16
C GLN A 200 5.51 -0.26 -7.99
N THR A 201 6.25 0.27 -7.03
CA THR A 201 6.58 -0.44 -5.80
C THR A 201 5.64 0.03 -4.69
N LEU A 202 5.03 -0.91 -3.96
CA LEU A 202 4.14 -0.61 -2.84
C LEU A 202 4.74 -1.12 -1.53
N VAL A 203 4.79 -0.24 -0.53
CA VAL A 203 5.17 -0.59 0.84
C VAL A 203 3.99 -0.29 1.75
N MET A 204 3.34 -1.33 2.24
CA MET A 204 2.17 -1.24 3.12
C MET A 204 2.57 -1.54 4.57
N VAL A 205 2.14 -0.70 5.49
CA VAL A 205 2.16 -1.00 6.92
C VAL A 205 0.79 -1.51 7.32
N THR A 206 0.75 -2.61 8.04
CA THR A 206 -0.48 -3.16 8.62
C THR A 206 -0.19 -3.91 9.93
N HIS A 207 -1.16 -3.97 10.83
CA HIS A 207 -1.13 -4.85 11.99
C HIS A 207 -1.92 -6.15 11.75
N ASP A 208 -2.60 -6.26 10.61
CA ASP A 208 -3.36 -7.45 10.21
C ASP A 208 -2.47 -8.37 9.35
N ASN A 209 -2.15 -9.55 9.92
CA ASN A 209 -1.31 -10.54 9.26
C ASN A 209 -1.99 -11.13 8.02
N ASN A 210 -3.34 -11.23 8.00
CA ASN A 210 -4.06 -11.76 6.84
C ASN A 210 -3.93 -10.81 5.64
N LEU A 211 -3.95 -9.49 5.87
CA LEU A 211 -3.76 -8.53 4.79
C LEU A 211 -2.31 -8.53 4.29
N ALA A 212 -1.35 -8.83 5.17
CA ALA A 212 0.05 -8.93 4.79
C ALA A 212 0.34 -10.09 3.82
N THR A 213 -0.47 -11.16 3.86
CA THR A 213 -0.30 -12.31 2.94
C THR A 213 -0.48 -11.96 1.47
N TYR A 214 -1.12 -10.83 1.15
CA TYR A 214 -1.25 -10.32 -0.22
C TYR A 214 0.02 -9.67 -0.77
N ALA A 215 1.02 -9.43 0.08
CA ALA A 215 2.30 -8.88 -0.33
C ALA A 215 3.24 -9.98 -0.84
N ASP A 216 4.15 -9.61 -1.75
CA ASP A 216 5.19 -10.53 -2.26
C ASP A 216 6.24 -10.83 -1.18
N ARG A 217 6.48 -9.87 -0.25
CA ARG A 217 7.38 -10.03 0.89
C ARG A 217 6.82 -9.36 2.14
N ILE A 218 7.01 -10.04 3.28
CA ILE A 218 6.56 -9.55 4.58
C ILE A 218 7.78 -9.30 5.47
N PHE A 219 7.88 -8.08 6.00
CA PHE A 219 8.91 -7.66 6.95
C PHE A 219 8.28 -7.56 8.33
N LYS A 220 8.64 -8.44 9.25
CA LYS A 220 8.12 -8.41 10.61
C LYS A 220 9.02 -7.56 11.51
N ILE A 221 8.44 -6.52 12.12
CA ILE A 221 9.16 -5.62 13.03
C ILE A 221 8.66 -5.84 14.46
N ILE A 222 9.59 -6.06 15.38
CA ILE A 222 9.35 -6.13 16.85
C ILE A 222 10.43 -5.28 17.52
N ASP A 223 10.03 -4.40 18.44
CA ASP A 223 10.91 -3.54 19.23
C ASP A 223 11.97 -2.81 18.39
N GLY A 224 11.51 -2.26 17.27
CA GLY A 224 12.34 -1.49 16.34
C GLY A 224 13.34 -2.31 15.53
N LYS A 225 13.24 -3.65 15.48
CA LYS A 225 14.13 -4.53 14.72
C LYS A 225 13.33 -5.40 13.75
N ILE A 226 13.89 -5.67 12.57
CA ILE A 226 13.35 -6.72 11.69
C ILE A 226 13.74 -8.06 12.27
N VAL A 227 12.73 -8.89 12.60
CA VAL A 227 12.93 -10.24 13.17
C VAL A 227 12.77 -11.33 12.14
N SER A 228 11.98 -11.14 11.10
CA SER A 228 11.88 -12.04 9.93
C SER A 228 11.57 -11.27 8.65
N ILE A 229 11.98 -11.88 7.53
CA ILE A 229 11.59 -11.47 6.17
C ILE A 229 11.08 -12.74 5.51
N GLU A 230 9.82 -12.75 5.13
CA GLU A 230 9.14 -13.88 4.52
C GLU A 230 8.83 -13.55 3.06
N GLU A 231 9.11 -14.48 2.14
CA GLU A 231 8.78 -14.35 0.72
C GLU A 231 7.50 -15.14 0.44
N ASN A 232 6.49 -14.48 -0.12
CA ASN A 232 5.26 -15.12 -0.56
C ASN A 232 5.32 -15.33 -2.08
N HIS A 233 5.17 -16.57 -2.50
CA HIS A 233 5.14 -16.94 -3.93
C HIS A 233 3.68 -17.02 -4.40
N HIS A 234 3.05 -15.87 -4.65
CA HIS A 234 1.63 -15.79 -5.08
C HIS A 234 1.42 -15.71 -6.60
N GLU A 235 2.38 -16.16 -7.42
CA GLU A 235 2.27 -15.96 -8.88
C GLU A 235 1.18 -16.78 -9.59
N VAL A 236 0.54 -17.75 -8.95
CA VAL A 236 -0.35 -18.71 -9.64
C VAL A 236 -1.85 -18.60 -9.26
N ASP A 237 -2.18 -18.24 -8.01
CA ASP A 237 -3.55 -18.44 -7.53
C ASP A 237 -4.55 -17.29 -7.84
N LEU A 238 -4.08 -16.06 -8.05
CA LEU A 238 -4.99 -14.92 -8.22
C LEU A 238 -5.66 -14.88 -9.60
N VAL A 239 -5.01 -15.35 -10.64
CA VAL A 239 -5.59 -15.42 -11.99
C VAL A 239 -6.69 -16.50 -12.02
N GLN A 240 -6.43 -17.65 -11.39
CA GLN A 240 -7.43 -18.74 -11.29
C GLN A 240 -8.60 -18.33 -10.40
N LEU A 241 -8.38 -17.56 -9.33
CA LEU A 241 -9.46 -17.07 -8.47
C LEU A 241 -10.30 -16.00 -9.19
N GLU A 242 -9.69 -15.10 -9.97
CA GLU A 242 -10.42 -14.12 -10.79
C GLU A 242 -11.23 -14.80 -11.90
N GLU A 243 -10.70 -15.81 -12.55
CA GLU A 243 -11.41 -16.60 -13.56
C GLU A 243 -12.57 -17.38 -12.96
N SER A 244 -12.39 -17.99 -11.79
CA SER A 244 -13.47 -18.72 -11.09
C SER A 244 -14.56 -17.79 -10.54
N MET A 245 -14.21 -16.59 -10.05
CA MET A 245 -15.18 -15.59 -9.61
C MET A 245 -15.90 -14.94 -10.79
N GLN A 246 -15.24 -14.71 -11.91
CA GLN A 246 -15.85 -14.18 -13.11
C GLN A 246 -16.83 -15.19 -13.73
N ALA A 247 -16.46 -16.45 -13.76
CA ALA A 247 -17.35 -17.56 -14.17
C ALA A 247 -18.57 -17.71 -13.24
N ALA A 248 -18.39 -17.52 -11.93
CA ALA A 248 -19.51 -17.56 -10.97
C ALA A 248 -20.47 -16.37 -11.11
N VAL A 249 -19.96 -15.17 -11.39
CA VAL A 249 -20.77 -13.96 -11.65
C VAL A 249 -21.52 -14.08 -12.98
N GLU A 250 -20.88 -14.60 -14.02
CA GLU A 250 -21.51 -14.86 -15.31
C GLU A 250 -22.59 -15.94 -15.22
N ALA A 251 -22.35 -17.01 -14.46
CA ALA A 251 -23.34 -18.06 -14.21
C ALA A 251 -24.56 -17.55 -13.42
N GLN A 252 -24.40 -16.60 -12.51
CA GLN A 252 -25.51 -15.94 -11.82
C GLN A 252 -26.27 -14.96 -12.72
N ALA A 253 -25.59 -14.27 -13.63
CA ALA A 253 -26.20 -13.33 -14.59
C ALA A 253 -27.02 -14.05 -15.67
N GLU A 254 -26.67 -15.27 -16.02
CA GLU A 254 -27.39 -16.09 -17.01
C GLU A 254 -28.61 -16.86 -16.45
N GLY A 255 -28.96 -16.68 -15.20
CA GLY A 255 -30.16 -17.27 -14.60
C GLY A 255 -30.19 -18.80 -14.52
N LYS A 256 -29.05 -19.46 -14.67
CA LYS A 256 -28.92 -20.91 -14.53
C LYS A 256 -28.74 -21.30 -13.08
N SER A 257 -29.83 -21.81 -12.51
CA SER A 257 -30.01 -22.45 -11.24
C SER A 257 -28.80 -23.24 -10.71
N LYS A 258 -28.47 -22.95 -9.43
CA LYS A 258 -27.78 -23.77 -8.43
C LYS A 258 -27.11 -25.04 -8.95
N ASN A 259 -25.82 -25.02 -9.08
CA ASN A 259 -25.03 -26.24 -9.19
C ASN A 259 -24.43 -26.54 -7.81
N PRO A 260 -24.92 -27.54 -7.06
CA PRO A 260 -24.41 -27.88 -5.72
C PRO A 260 -22.94 -28.32 -5.73
N ALA A 261 -22.38 -28.76 -6.88
CA ALA A 261 -21.01 -29.15 -7.01
C ALA A 261 -20.01 -27.95 -6.96
N ALA A 262 -20.48 -26.73 -7.23
CA ALA A 262 -19.64 -25.54 -7.13
C ALA A 262 -19.55 -25.01 -5.69
N GLU A 263 -20.61 -25.18 -4.89
CA GLU A 263 -20.60 -24.86 -3.46
C GLU A 263 -19.70 -25.84 -2.69
N GLU A 264 -19.72 -27.12 -3.01
CA GLU A 264 -18.90 -28.17 -2.40
C GLU A 264 -17.39 -28.00 -2.74
N GLN A 265 -17.06 -27.51 -3.95
CA GLN A 265 -15.68 -27.19 -4.31
C GLN A 265 -15.15 -25.94 -3.60
N ILE A 266 -15.98 -24.95 -3.34
CA ILE A 266 -15.60 -23.74 -2.59
C ILE A 266 -15.38 -24.09 -1.11
N GLU A 267 -16.25 -24.90 -0.49
CA GLU A 267 -16.06 -25.39 0.87
C GLU A 267 -14.79 -26.25 1.00
N THR A 268 -14.52 -27.14 0.05
CA THR A 268 -13.33 -28.01 0.06
C THR A 268 -12.03 -27.23 -0.08
N VAL A 269 -12.03 -26.13 -0.84
CA VAL A 269 -10.87 -25.24 -0.99
C VAL A 269 -10.64 -24.39 0.27
N VAL A 270 -11.71 -23.92 0.90
CA VAL A 270 -11.63 -23.16 2.16
C VAL A 270 -11.16 -24.06 3.30
N GLU A 271 -11.68 -25.28 3.45
CA GLU A 271 -11.23 -26.25 4.46
C GLU A 271 -9.79 -26.72 4.23
N ALA A 272 -9.35 -26.91 2.97
CA ALA A 272 -7.99 -27.28 2.66
C ALA A 272 -7.00 -26.15 3.01
N GLU A 273 -7.42 -24.90 2.93
CA GLU A 273 -6.60 -23.75 3.26
C GLU A 273 -6.55 -23.48 4.77
N GLU A 274 -7.65 -23.71 5.50
CA GLU A 274 -7.68 -23.69 6.96
C GLU A 274 -6.78 -24.77 7.57
N HIS A 275 -6.82 -25.98 7.08
CA HIS A 275 -5.91 -27.07 7.51
C HIS A 275 -4.44 -26.82 7.16
N ARG A 276 -4.16 -26.07 6.09
CA ARG A 276 -2.78 -25.71 5.70
C ARG A 276 -2.21 -24.60 6.60
N ILE A 277 -3.08 -23.76 7.17
CA ILE A 277 -2.70 -22.73 8.13
C ILE A 277 -2.48 -23.33 9.52
N GLU A 278 -3.32 -24.28 9.96
CA GLU A 278 -3.17 -24.96 11.24
C GLU A 278 -1.96 -25.91 11.30
N GLY A 279 -1.62 -26.57 10.19
CA GLY A 279 -0.47 -27.49 10.11
C GLY A 279 0.91 -26.85 10.08
N LYS A 280 1.01 -25.51 10.11
CA LYS A 280 2.27 -24.75 10.19
C LYS A 280 2.55 -24.16 11.58
N SER A 281 1.75 -24.51 12.59
CA SER A 281 1.89 -24.03 13.98
C SER A 281 2.34 -25.11 14.97
N GLU A 282 2.92 -26.21 14.50
CA GLU A 282 3.67 -27.17 15.32
C GLU A 282 5.17 -27.14 15.02
#